data_db3913fab7d5bd907c669b79f30208a3
#
_entry.id   db3913fab7d5bd907c669b79f30208a3
#
_cell.length_a   1.000
_cell.length_b   1.000
_cell.length_c   1.000
_cell.angle_alpha   90.00
_cell.angle_beta   90.00
_cell.angle_gamma   90.00
#
_symmetry.space_group_name_H-M   'P 1'
#
loop_
_entity.id
_entity.type
_entity.pdbx_description
1 polymer ?
#
loop_
_entity_poly.entity_id
_entity_poly.type
_entity_poly.pdbx_seq_one_letter_code
_entity_poly.pdbx_strand_id
1 'polypeptide(L)'
;MPADHNPSIKTSHGVLHLIPVGLGEAPISAWLPPDAQILAGQLSTYIAENAKTARAFLKLTPLTRPLQDITIHELNPRLDDATLQTWLAPLRSGVSIGLVSEAGCPAVADPGARAVAIAHQWGVAVKPWVGPSSILLGLMASGLDGQRFAFHGYAPVEAGERVKQLKAWELSSAKQHQTQMLIETPYRNQAMFTSLIEHLKGSTRLCLARALTTNDEWVRTLTVAQWKSQPIPQLDKFPTLFLFQAAA
;
A
#
# COMPACT_ATOMS: atom_id res chain seq x y z
N MET A 1 -35.21 21.61 -12.95
CA MET A 1 -34.14 20.96 -12.16
C MET A 1 -33.25 22.05 -11.65
N PRO A 2 -33.20 22.40 -10.35
CA PRO A 2 -32.30 23.41 -9.85
C PRO A 2 -30.89 22.80 -9.80
N ALA A 3 -29.94 23.58 -10.31
CA ALA A 3 -28.52 23.25 -10.26
C ALA A 3 -28.07 23.26 -8.80
N ASP A 4 -27.57 22.10 -8.32
CA ASP A 4 -26.88 21.99 -7.05
C ASP A 4 -25.64 22.90 -7.06
N HIS A 5 -25.74 24.00 -6.39
CA HIS A 5 -24.61 24.84 -6.01
C HIS A 5 -23.86 24.07 -4.93
N ASN A 6 -22.89 23.29 -5.35
CA ASN A 6 -21.86 22.79 -4.46
C ASN A 6 -21.12 24.04 -3.92
N PRO A 7 -21.21 24.37 -2.63
CA PRO A 7 -20.51 25.53 -2.12
C PRO A 7 -19.03 25.26 -2.23
N SER A 8 -18.33 26.03 -3.08
CA SER A 8 -16.88 26.07 -3.10
C SER A 8 -16.43 26.51 -1.70
N ILE A 9 -16.06 25.54 -0.87
CA ILE A 9 -15.45 25.77 0.43
C ILE A 9 -14.13 26.49 0.15
N LYS A 10 -14.13 27.81 0.28
CA LYS A 10 -12.90 28.61 0.41
C LYS A 10 -12.30 28.23 1.77
N THR A 11 -11.63 27.11 1.82
CA THR A 11 -10.91 26.68 3.01
C THR A 11 -9.66 27.53 3.12
N SER A 12 -9.56 28.31 4.19
CA SER A 12 -8.31 28.92 4.65
C SER A 12 -7.28 27.85 5.06
N HIS A 13 -7.63 26.59 4.92
CA HIS A 13 -6.81 25.43 5.29
C HIS A 13 -5.90 25.00 4.12
N GLY A 14 -4.75 24.43 4.45
CA GLY A 14 -3.92 23.68 3.52
C GLY A 14 -4.57 22.35 3.13
N VAL A 15 -3.86 21.55 2.32
CA VAL A 15 -4.31 20.25 1.85
C VAL A 15 -3.36 19.17 2.36
N LEU A 16 -3.89 18.07 2.86
CA LEU A 16 -3.11 16.85 3.11
C LEU A 16 -3.03 16.05 1.80
N HIS A 17 -1.85 16.02 1.18
CA HIS A 17 -1.61 15.30 -0.05
C HIS A 17 -1.08 13.89 0.25
N LEU A 18 -1.82 12.86 -0.16
CA LEU A 18 -1.39 11.47 -0.07
C LEU A 18 -0.63 11.13 -1.34
N ILE A 19 0.69 11.05 -1.26
CA ILE A 19 1.56 10.91 -2.43
C ILE A 19 2.14 9.51 -2.46
N PRO A 20 1.76 8.66 -3.43
CA PRO A 20 2.33 7.33 -3.58
C PRO A 20 3.82 7.37 -3.88
N VAL A 21 4.54 6.34 -3.45
CA VAL A 21 5.95 6.13 -3.78
C VAL A 21 6.13 4.82 -4.55
N GLY A 22 7.28 4.65 -5.21
CA GLY A 22 7.58 3.45 -5.99
C GLY A 22 7.53 2.18 -5.13
N LEU A 23 7.25 1.04 -5.76
CA LEU A 23 7.27 -0.28 -5.10
C LEU A 23 8.67 -0.91 -5.10
N GLY A 24 9.61 -0.30 -5.81
CA GLY A 24 10.99 -0.74 -5.97
C GLY A 24 11.73 0.16 -6.94
N GLU A 25 12.89 -0.27 -7.42
CA GLU A 25 13.71 0.50 -8.35
C GLU A 25 13.05 0.58 -9.73
N ALA A 26 12.55 1.77 -10.07
CA ALA A 26 12.00 2.12 -11.37
C ALA A 26 12.06 3.64 -11.56
N PRO A 27 12.14 4.16 -12.80
CA PRO A 27 12.07 5.59 -13.06
C PRO A 27 10.78 6.20 -12.52
N ILE A 28 10.85 7.35 -11.85
CA ILE A 28 9.68 8.00 -11.24
C ILE A 28 8.56 8.26 -12.26
N SER A 29 8.91 8.54 -13.50
CA SER A 29 7.96 8.75 -14.61
C SER A 29 7.12 7.51 -14.95
N ALA A 30 7.55 6.32 -14.55
CA ALA A 30 6.82 5.08 -14.80
C ALA A 30 5.66 4.87 -13.79
N TRP A 31 5.65 5.57 -12.66
CA TRP A 31 4.71 5.29 -11.60
C TRP A 31 4.07 6.52 -10.92
N LEU A 32 4.64 7.73 -11.07
CA LEU A 32 4.07 8.96 -10.51
C LEU A 32 3.82 9.99 -11.64
N PRO A 33 2.57 10.49 -11.80
CA PRO A 33 2.25 11.49 -12.79
C PRO A 33 3.06 12.79 -12.61
N PRO A 34 3.40 13.53 -13.69
CA PRO A 34 4.21 14.75 -13.63
C PRO A 34 3.69 15.81 -12.65
N ASP A 35 2.38 16.04 -12.61
CA ASP A 35 1.77 17.00 -11.69
C ASP A 35 1.99 16.64 -10.22
N ALA A 36 1.96 15.33 -9.90
CA ALA A 36 2.24 14.85 -8.56
C ALA A 36 3.72 15.00 -8.20
N GLN A 37 4.63 14.79 -9.17
CA GLN A 37 6.07 15.02 -8.99
C GLN A 37 6.37 16.50 -8.71
N ILE A 38 5.76 17.41 -9.49
CA ILE A 38 5.90 18.87 -9.32
C ILE A 38 5.39 19.28 -7.94
N LEU A 39 4.19 18.84 -7.57
CA LEU A 39 3.63 19.14 -6.25
C LEU A 39 4.55 18.63 -5.14
N ALA A 40 5.01 17.40 -5.22
CA ALA A 40 5.91 16.83 -4.23
C ALA A 40 7.19 17.66 -4.06
N GLY A 41 7.75 18.20 -5.17
CA GLY A 41 8.91 19.09 -5.11
C GLY A 41 8.65 20.46 -4.47
N GLN A 42 7.40 20.90 -4.40
CA GLN A 42 6.99 22.21 -3.86
C GLN A 42 6.68 22.21 -2.36
N LEU A 43 6.29 21.08 -1.80
CA LEU A 43 5.92 21.01 -0.38
C LEU A 43 7.14 21.20 0.54
N SER A 44 6.93 21.88 1.65
CA SER A 44 7.98 22.13 2.67
C SER A 44 7.91 21.19 3.88
N THR A 45 6.79 20.46 4.01
CA THR A 45 6.54 19.63 5.18
C THR A 45 5.96 18.29 4.76
N TYR A 46 6.50 17.22 5.35
CA TYR A 46 6.08 15.84 5.12
C TYR A 46 5.86 15.10 6.42
N ILE A 47 4.91 14.17 6.38
CA ILE A 47 4.78 13.08 7.32
C ILE A 47 5.12 11.80 6.55
N ALA A 48 6.02 10.98 7.06
CA ALA A 48 6.52 9.80 6.40
C ALA A 48 6.64 8.64 7.39
N GLU A 49 6.48 7.43 6.90
CA GLU A 49 6.72 6.23 7.69
C GLU A 49 8.21 6.08 8.05
N ASN A 50 9.09 6.51 7.13
CA ASN A 50 10.54 6.52 7.32
C ASN A 50 11.16 7.75 6.62
N ALA A 51 11.88 8.55 7.38
CA ALA A 51 12.46 9.80 6.88
C ALA A 51 13.58 9.58 5.84
N LYS A 52 14.30 8.45 5.90
CA LYS A 52 15.36 8.13 4.92
C LYS A 52 14.76 7.82 3.56
N THR A 53 13.72 6.98 3.51
CA THR A 53 13.03 6.63 2.27
C THR A 53 12.29 7.82 1.69
N ALA A 54 11.66 8.66 2.52
CA ALA A 54 11.04 9.91 2.08
C ALA A 54 12.07 10.86 1.43
N ARG A 55 13.26 11.02 2.02
CA ARG A 55 14.33 11.82 1.41
C ARG A 55 14.82 11.22 0.08
N ALA A 56 14.90 9.90 -0.02
CA ALA A 56 15.27 9.23 -1.27
C ALA A 56 14.21 9.48 -2.37
N PHE A 57 12.93 9.38 -2.04
CA PHE A 57 11.85 9.74 -2.94
C PHE A 57 11.90 11.20 -3.39
N LEU A 58 12.06 12.15 -2.46
CA LEU A 58 12.09 13.57 -2.77
C LEU A 58 13.23 13.95 -3.71
N LYS A 59 14.38 13.27 -3.65
CA LYS A 59 15.49 13.48 -4.61
C LYS A 59 15.13 13.14 -6.05
N LEU A 60 14.08 12.37 -6.28
CA LEU A 60 13.59 12.03 -7.62
C LEU A 60 12.63 13.08 -8.18
N THR A 61 12.16 14.03 -7.35
CA THR A 61 11.19 15.06 -7.73
C THR A 61 11.90 16.38 -8.09
N PRO A 62 11.24 17.27 -8.88
CA PRO A 62 11.79 18.59 -9.18
C PRO A 62 11.67 19.51 -7.95
N LEU A 63 12.64 19.41 -7.05
CA LEU A 63 12.65 20.20 -5.81
C LEU A 63 12.76 21.70 -6.10
N THR A 64 11.89 22.50 -5.46
CA THR A 64 11.94 23.98 -5.53
C THR A 64 12.75 24.61 -4.38
N ARG A 65 13.25 23.78 -3.46
CA ARG A 65 14.08 24.18 -2.32
C ARG A 65 15.10 23.10 -1.98
N PRO A 66 16.18 23.42 -1.27
CA PRO A 66 17.13 22.42 -0.79
C PRO A 66 16.43 21.36 0.07
N LEU A 67 16.81 20.10 -0.07
CA LEU A 67 16.20 18.99 0.67
C LEU A 67 16.33 19.13 2.21
N GLN A 68 17.38 19.78 2.67
CA GLN A 68 17.60 20.07 4.10
C GLN A 68 16.58 21.04 4.69
N ASP A 69 15.95 21.86 3.85
CA ASP A 69 14.94 22.85 4.27
C ASP A 69 13.52 22.23 4.28
N ILE A 70 13.39 20.95 3.93
CA ILE A 70 12.14 20.20 3.99
C ILE A 70 12.04 19.53 5.35
N THR A 71 11.00 19.87 6.10
CA THR A 71 10.69 19.22 7.37
C THR A 71 10.04 17.86 7.11
N ILE A 72 10.60 16.78 7.69
CA ILE A 72 10.04 15.43 7.59
C ILE A 72 9.84 14.89 9.00
N HIS A 73 8.56 14.67 9.36
CA HIS A 73 8.16 14.02 10.59
C HIS A 73 8.02 12.52 10.37
N GLU A 74 8.62 11.70 11.23
CA GLU A 74 8.59 10.25 11.09
C GLU A 74 7.46 9.65 11.94
N LEU A 75 6.49 9.05 11.25
CA LEU A 75 5.29 8.44 11.82
C LEU A 75 5.59 7.00 12.24
N ASN A 76 5.66 6.76 13.53
CA ASN A 76 5.83 5.41 14.06
C ASN A 76 4.56 4.92 14.78
N PRO A 77 4.36 3.60 14.92
CA PRO A 77 3.15 3.03 15.55
C PRO A 77 2.91 3.46 17.00
N ARG A 78 3.95 3.90 17.72
CA ARG A 78 3.88 4.31 19.12
C ARG A 78 3.67 5.81 19.29
N LEU A 79 3.64 6.57 18.20
CA LEU A 79 3.41 8.01 18.24
C LEU A 79 2.01 8.28 18.81
N ASP A 80 1.91 9.18 19.79
CA ASP A 80 0.63 9.61 20.33
C ASP A 80 -0.09 10.58 19.38
N ASP A 81 -1.42 10.68 19.52
CA ASP A 81 -2.23 11.54 18.67
C ASP A 81 -1.99 13.03 18.90
N ALA A 82 -1.59 13.45 20.09
CA ALA A 82 -1.31 14.85 20.39
C ALA A 82 -0.09 15.34 19.61
N THR A 83 0.97 14.55 19.56
CA THR A 83 2.16 14.82 18.74
C THR A 83 1.79 14.87 17.25
N LEU A 84 1.00 13.89 16.76
CA LEU A 84 0.57 13.87 15.36
C LEU A 84 -0.29 15.09 15.00
N GLN A 85 -1.18 15.50 15.89
CA GLN A 85 -1.96 16.73 15.72
C GLN A 85 -1.07 17.98 15.66
N THR A 86 0.00 18.04 16.47
CA THR A 86 0.97 19.14 16.41
C THR A 86 1.65 19.22 15.04
N TRP A 87 2.03 18.09 14.45
CA TRP A 87 2.64 18.04 13.12
C TRP A 87 1.66 18.41 12.00
N LEU A 88 0.37 18.11 12.17
CA LEU A 88 -0.68 18.45 11.23
C LEU A 88 -1.22 19.89 11.42
N ALA A 89 -0.96 20.55 12.55
CA ALA A 89 -1.49 21.88 12.86
C ALA A 89 -1.27 22.93 11.74
N PRO A 90 -0.16 22.96 10.99
CA PRO A 90 0.03 23.89 9.87
C PRO A 90 -1.02 23.78 8.79
N LEU A 91 -1.67 22.62 8.60
CA LEU A 91 -2.81 22.50 7.68
C LEU A 91 -3.94 23.48 7.99
N ARG A 92 -4.20 23.76 9.28
CA ARG A 92 -5.25 24.70 9.72
C ARG A 92 -4.90 26.16 9.42
N SER A 93 -3.64 26.44 9.14
CA SER A 93 -3.13 27.78 8.81
C SER A 93 -2.81 27.93 7.31
N GLY A 94 -3.30 27.04 6.45
CA GLY A 94 -3.15 27.13 5.00
C GLY A 94 -1.88 26.48 4.43
N VAL A 95 -1.04 25.84 5.28
CA VAL A 95 0.16 25.14 4.80
C VAL A 95 -0.20 23.71 4.41
N SER A 96 0.08 23.31 3.18
CA SER A 96 -0.14 21.94 2.70
C SER A 96 0.98 21.00 3.17
N ILE A 97 0.63 19.75 3.44
CA ILE A 97 1.54 18.70 3.94
C ILE A 97 1.47 17.48 3.02
N GLY A 98 2.62 16.87 2.73
CA GLY A 98 2.70 15.57 2.04
C GLY A 98 2.68 14.41 3.03
N LEU A 99 1.91 13.38 2.75
CA LEU A 99 1.98 12.10 3.44
C LEU A 99 2.52 11.07 2.47
N VAL A 100 3.59 10.36 2.84
CA VAL A 100 4.25 9.32 2.05
C VAL A 100 4.48 8.07 2.89
N SER A 101 4.35 6.89 2.28
CA SER A 101 4.70 5.59 2.87
C SER A 101 6.11 5.16 2.49
N GLU A 102 6.54 3.99 2.91
CA GLU A 102 7.81 3.40 2.44
C GLU A 102 7.67 2.86 1.00
N ALA A 103 6.49 2.32 0.64
CA ALA A 103 6.20 1.82 -0.70
C ALA A 103 4.70 1.90 -1.00
N GLY A 104 4.32 2.23 -2.22
CA GLY A 104 2.94 2.27 -2.67
C GLY A 104 2.13 3.45 -2.15
N CYS A 105 0.83 3.23 -1.94
CA CYS A 105 -0.13 4.25 -1.54
C CYS A 105 -0.10 4.48 -0.03
N PRO A 106 0.15 5.72 0.44
CA PRO A 106 0.11 6.02 1.87
C PRO A 106 -1.31 5.84 2.45
N ALA A 107 -1.39 5.56 3.73
CA ALA A 107 -2.60 5.21 4.48
C ALA A 107 -3.23 3.86 4.09
N VAL A 108 -2.52 3.03 3.30
CA VAL A 108 -2.93 1.67 2.96
C VAL A 108 -1.89 0.70 3.53
N ALA A 109 -2.27 -0.09 4.53
CA ALA A 109 -1.40 -1.00 5.27
C ALA A 109 -0.24 -0.30 6.02
N ASP A 110 -0.38 0.98 6.32
CA ASP A 110 0.59 1.81 7.04
C ASP A 110 -0.11 2.68 8.12
N PRO A 111 0.65 3.32 9.01
CA PRO A 111 0.09 4.15 10.09
C PRO A 111 -0.52 5.48 9.60
N GLY A 112 -0.38 5.86 8.34
CA GLY A 112 -0.82 7.13 7.77
C GLY A 112 -2.33 7.38 7.85
N ALA A 113 -3.13 6.32 7.96
CA ALA A 113 -4.59 6.43 8.11
C ALA A 113 -4.99 7.32 9.31
N ARG A 114 -4.17 7.37 10.39
CA ARG A 114 -4.41 8.25 11.55
C ARG A 114 -4.32 9.73 11.18
N ALA A 115 -3.34 10.12 10.37
CA ALA A 115 -3.20 11.48 9.86
C ALA A 115 -4.39 11.90 9.01
N VAL A 116 -4.87 10.99 8.16
CA VAL A 116 -6.07 11.19 7.33
C VAL A 116 -7.33 11.39 8.19
N ALA A 117 -7.50 10.56 9.23
CA ALA A 117 -8.62 10.67 10.15
C ALA A 117 -8.65 12.03 10.87
N ILE A 118 -7.51 12.50 11.35
CA ILE A 118 -7.37 13.82 11.99
C ILE A 118 -7.69 14.95 10.99
N ALA A 119 -7.16 14.86 9.76
CA ALA A 119 -7.45 15.86 8.73
C ALA A 119 -8.95 15.98 8.45
N HIS A 120 -9.66 14.85 8.34
CA HIS A 120 -11.11 14.84 8.19
C HIS A 120 -11.85 15.43 9.40
N GLN A 121 -11.42 15.11 10.63
CA GLN A 121 -12.00 15.70 11.85
C GLN A 121 -11.87 17.23 11.87
N TRP A 122 -10.84 17.78 11.27
CA TRP A 122 -10.60 19.22 11.19
C TRP A 122 -11.23 19.90 9.97
N GLY A 123 -11.91 19.15 9.10
CA GLY A 123 -12.45 19.68 7.84
C GLY A 123 -11.36 20.07 6.83
N VAL A 124 -10.15 19.53 6.97
CA VAL A 124 -9.03 19.73 6.05
C VAL A 124 -9.23 18.85 4.82
N ALA A 125 -9.01 19.42 3.64
CA ALA A 125 -9.08 18.67 2.39
C ALA A 125 -7.97 17.61 2.32
N VAL A 126 -8.36 16.38 1.96
CA VAL A 126 -7.43 15.25 1.72
C VAL A 126 -7.43 14.97 0.23
N LYS A 127 -6.25 15.01 -0.40
CA LYS A 127 -6.10 14.74 -1.84
C LYS A 127 -5.23 13.51 -2.07
N PRO A 128 -5.81 12.36 -2.45
CA PRO A 128 -5.05 11.22 -2.92
C PRO A 128 -4.51 11.49 -4.32
N TRP A 129 -3.27 11.10 -4.57
CA TRP A 129 -2.64 11.15 -5.88
C TRP A 129 -2.57 9.76 -6.51
N VAL A 130 -2.61 9.73 -7.84
CA VAL A 130 -2.46 8.49 -8.60
C VAL A 130 -1.03 7.96 -8.44
N GLY A 131 -0.92 6.67 -8.21
CA GLY A 131 0.38 5.98 -8.12
C GLY A 131 0.23 4.49 -7.90
N PRO A 132 1.32 3.74 -7.75
CA PRO A 132 1.32 2.29 -7.73
C PRO A 132 0.74 1.76 -6.42
N SER A 133 0.03 0.63 -6.54
CA SER A 133 -0.42 -0.19 -5.41
C SER A 133 -0.15 -1.64 -5.75
N SER A 134 0.68 -2.32 -4.95
CA SER A 134 0.95 -3.75 -5.14
C SER A 134 -0.33 -4.60 -5.05
N ILE A 135 -1.28 -4.18 -4.21
CA ILE A 135 -2.57 -4.84 -4.02
C ILE A 135 -3.36 -4.85 -5.33
N LEU A 136 -3.56 -3.69 -5.95
CA LEU A 136 -4.32 -3.57 -7.19
C LEU A 136 -3.57 -4.14 -8.40
N LEU A 137 -2.27 -3.88 -8.52
CA LEU A 137 -1.46 -4.43 -9.61
C LEU A 137 -1.41 -5.95 -9.57
N GLY A 138 -1.22 -6.53 -8.39
CA GLY A 138 -1.25 -7.98 -8.21
C GLY A 138 -2.62 -8.57 -8.51
N LEU A 139 -3.71 -7.93 -8.07
CA LEU A 139 -5.07 -8.36 -8.38
C LEU A 139 -5.35 -8.33 -9.88
N MET A 140 -4.99 -7.24 -10.57
CA MET A 140 -5.13 -7.10 -12.03
C MET A 140 -4.41 -8.23 -12.78
N ALA A 141 -3.20 -8.58 -12.35
CA ALA A 141 -2.36 -9.57 -13.01
C ALA A 141 -2.70 -11.03 -12.63
N SER A 142 -3.49 -11.24 -11.57
CA SER A 142 -3.72 -12.57 -10.99
C SER A 142 -4.64 -13.47 -11.80
N GLY A 143 -5.57 -12.92 -12.58
CA GLY A 143 -6.67 -13.68 -13.21
C GLY A 143 -7.69 -14.25 -12.22
N LEU A 144 -7.69 -13.78 -10.97
CA LEU A 144 -8.68 -14.07 -9.95
C LEU A 144 -9.83 -13.06 -10.00
N ASP A 145 -10.86 -13.23 -9.17
CA ASP A 145 -12.00 -12.30 -9.13
C ASP A 145 -11.56 -10.91 -8.61
N GLY A 146 -11.71 -9.90 -9.45
CA GLY A 146 -11.41 -8.50 -9.13
C GLY A 146 -12.61 -7.69 -8.63
N GLN A 147 -13.83 -8.26 -8.61
CA GLN A 147 -15.02 -7.57 -8.07
C GLN A 147 -15.18 -7.78 -6.57
N ARG A 148 -14.79 -8.97 -6.10
CA ARG A 148 -14.88 -9.34 -4.68
C ARG A 148 -13.51 -9.79 -4.20
N PHE A 149 -12.90 -8.97 -3.36
CA PHE A 149 -11.61 -9.28 -2.78
C PHE A 149 -11.49 -8.76 -1.34
N ALA A 150 -10.66 -9.40 -0.56
CA ALA A 150 -10.30 -8.97 0.79
C ALA A 150 -8.78 -8.94 0.93
N PHE A 151 -8.25 -7.83 1.39
CA PHE A 151 -6.85 -7.68 1.77
C PHE A 151 -6.71 -7.79 3.28
N HIS A 152 -5.87 -8.71 3.75
CA HIS A 152 -5.73 -9.06 5.16
C HIS A 152 -4.46 -8.49 5.82
N GLY A 153 -3.60 -7.82 5.06
CA GLY A 153 -2.28 -7.44 5.56
C GLY A 153 -1.41 -8.66 5.81
N TYR A 154 -0.78 -8.72 6.98
CA TYR A 154 0.09 -9.84 7.37
C TYR A 154 -0.70 -10.99 7.99
N ALA A 155 -0.31 -12.22 7.65
CA ALA A 155 -0.81 -13.41 8.33
C ALA A 155 -0.16 -13.56 9.72
N PRO A 156 -0.78 -14.33 10.65
CA PRO A 156 -0.21 -14.61 11.96
C PRO A 156 1.21 -15.20 11.87
N VAL A 157 2.09 -14.74 12.76
CA VAL A 157 3.50 -15.19 12.82
C VAL A 157 3.59 -16.63 13.34
N GLU A 158 2.77 -16.96 14.35
CA GLU A 158 2.71 -18.30 14.95
C GLU A 158 2.12 -19.29 13.93
N ALA A 159 2.78 -20.45 13.77
CA ALA A 159 2.48 -21.40 12.70
C ALA A 159 1.05 -22.00 12.82
N GLY A 160 0.61 -22.38 14.00
CA GLY A 160 -0.72 -22.96 14.21
C GLY A 160 -1.84 -21.96 13.94
N GLU A 161 -1.69 -20.72 14.43
CA GLU A 161 -2.64 -19.64 14.18
C GLU A 161 -2.65 -19.25 12.70
N ARG A 162 -1.50 -19.23 12.04
CA ARG A 162 -1.40 -18.99 10.60
C ARG A 162 -2.18 -20.02 9.80
N VAL A 163 -1.99 -21.31 10.08
CA VAL A 163 -2.72 -22.41 9.40
C VAL A 163 -4.22 -22.28 9.62
N LYS A 164 -4.65 -22.04 10.84
CA LYS A 164 -6.06 -21.82 11.18
C LYS A 164 -6.65 -20.65 10.40
N GLN A 165 -5.91 -19.54 10.33
CA GLN A 165 -6.34 -18.34 9.62
C GLN A 165 -6.42 -18.55 8.10
N LEU A 166 -5.42 -19.22 7.50
CA LEU A 166 -5.43 -19.52 6.06
C LEU A 166 -6.64 -20.38 5.67
N LYS A 167 -6.97 -21.40 6.48
CA LYS A 167 -8.17 -22.23 6.26
C LYS A 167 -9.46 -21.44 6.42
N ALA A 168 -9.53 -20.51 7.37
CA ALA A 168 -10.68 -19.64 7.57
C ALA A 168 -10.88 -18.70 6.35
N TRP A 169 -9.80 -18.12 5.82
CA TRP A 169 -9.85 -17.30 4.62
C TRP A 169 -10.25 -18.12 3.39
N GLU A 170 -9.74 -19.36 3.24
CA GLU A 170 -10.15 -20.23 2.13
C GLU A 170 -11.64 -20.57 2.19
N LEU A 171 -12.17 -20.87 3.38
CA LEU A 171 -13.59 -21.10 3.56
C LEU A 171 -14.43 -19.86 3.22
N SER A 172 -13.97 -18.67 3.64
CA SER A 172 -14.59 -17.39 3.27
C SER A 172 -14.56 -17.17 1.76
N SER A 173 -13.42 -17.46 1.13
CA SER A 173 -13.27 -17.39 -0.34
C SER A 173 -14.29 -18.26 -1.06
N ALA A 174 -14.43 -19.51 -0.68
CA ALA A 174 -15.41 -20.44 -1.27
C ALA A 174 -16.86 -19.96 -1.08
N LYS A 175 -17.19 -19.50 0.14
CA LYS A 175 -18.55 -19.07 0.49
C LYS A 175 -18.99 -17.78 -0.19
N GLN A 176 -18.05 -16.84 -0.35
CA GLN A 176 -18.33 -15.49 -0.84
C GLN A 176 -17.89 -15.29 -2.31
N HIS A 177 -17.28 -16.29 -2.94
CA HIS A 177 -16.63 -16.16 -4.25
C HIS A 177 -15.64 -14.99 -4.30
N GLN A 178 -14.78 -14.87 -3.29
CA GLN A 178 -13.96 -13.71 -3.05
C GLN A 178 -12.47 -14.05 -3.11
N THR A 179 -11.69 -13.22 -3.80
CA THR A 179 -10.21 -13.29 -3.76
C THR A 179 -9.70 -12.85 -2.40
N GLN A 180 -8.84 -13.67 -1.79
CA GLN A 180 -8.15 -13.34 -0.55
C GLN A 180 -6.72 -12.89 -0.88
N MET A 181 -6.27 -11.83 -0.24
CA MET A 181 -4.95 -11.25 -0.49
C MET A 181 -4.22 -10.99 0.81
N LEU A 182 -2.93 -11.30 0.84
CA LEU A 182 -2.06 -11.05 1.98
C LEU A 182 -0.63 -10.74 1.53
N ILE A 183 0.10 -10.06 2.40
CA ILE A 183 1.53 -9.78 2.24
C ILE A 183 2.32 -10.43 3.37
N GLU A 184 3.62 -10.58 3.12
CA GLU A 184 4.57 -11.01 4.14
C GLU A 184 5.89 -10.25 3.96
N THR A 185 6.71 -10.26 4.99
CA THR A 185 8.06 -9.71 4.90
C THR A 185 8.93 -10.59 3.98
N PRO A 186 9.84 -10.02 3.19
CA PRO A 186 10.58 -10.77 2.17
C PRO A 186 11.25 -12.05 2.68
N TYR A 187 11.87 -12.00 3.87
CA TYR A 187 12.56 -13.16 4.46
C TYR A 187 11.61 -14.27 4.98
N ARG A 188 10.29 -14.01 5.05
CA ARG A 188 9.26 -14.98 5.44
C ARG A 188 8.41 -15.47 4.28
N ASN A 189 8.59 -14.91 3.08
CA ASN A 189 7.79 -15.26 1.91
C ASN A 189 7.87 -16.74 1.57
N GLN A 190 9.06 -17.35 1.69
CA GLN A 190 9.24 -18.78 1.40
C GLN A 190 8.42 -19.65 2.36
N ALA A 191 8.47 -19.35 3.65
CA ALA A 191 7.69 -20.06 4.67
C ALA A 191 6.18 -19.86 4.47
N MET A 192 5.77 -18.66 4.05
CA MET A 192 4.36 -18.37 3.72
C MET A 192 3.89 -19.19 2.52
N PHE A 193 4.66 -19.21 1.43
CA PHE A 193 4.34 -20.02 0.25
C PHE A 193 4.19 -21.51 0.62
N THR A 194 5.15 -22.07 1.38
CA THR A 194 5.08 -23.44 1.87
C THR A 194 3.79 -23.67 2.68
N SER A 195 3.48 -22.78 3.60
CA SER A 195 2.23 -22.87 4.41
C SER A 195 0.97 -22.85 3.53
N LEU A 196 0.92 -22.02 2.50
CA LEU A 196 -0.21 -21.93 1.57
C LEU A 196 -0.39 -23.25 0.78
N ILE A 197 0.68 -23.78 0.18
CA ILE A 197 0.57 -25.00 -0.63
C ILE A 197 0.31 -26.26 0.20
N GLU A 198 0.75 -26.29 1.45
CA GLU A 198 0.50 -27.44 2.35
C GLU A 198 -0.91 -27.48 2.89
N HIS A 199 -1.53 -26.33 3.15
CA HIS A 199 -2.75 -26.26 3.96
C HIS A 199 -4.00 -25.82 3.20
N LEU A 200 -3.87 -25.20 2.02
CA LEU A 200 -5.00 -24.90 1.14
C LEU A 200 -5.35 -26.14 0.30
N LYS A 201 -6.59 -26.21 -0.16
CA LYS A 201 -7.09 -27.29 -1.02
C LYS A 201 -6.36 -27.30 -2.36
N GLY A 202 -6.14 -28.48 -2.91
CA GLY A 202 -5.44 -28.64 -4.20
C GLY A 202 -6.11 -27.92 -5.38
N SER A 203 -7.43 -27.71 -5.33
CA SER A 203 -8.19 -26.99 -6.35
C SER A 203 -8.15 -25.46 -6.19
N THR A 204 -7.73 -24.93 -5.04
CA THR A 204 -7.62 -23.49 -4.80
C THR A 204 -6.57 -22.89 -5.74
N ARG A 205 -6.95 -21.82 -6.46
CA ARG A 205 -6.02 -21.06 -7.30
C ARG A 205 -5.20 -20.15 -6.43
N LEU A 206 -3.88 -20.19 -6.56
CA LEU A 206 -2.91 -19.37 -5.84
C LEU A 206 -2.05 -18.58 -6.81
N CYS A 207 -2.06 -17.27 -6.68
CA CYS A 207 -1.23 -16.33 -7.41
C CYS A 207 -0.11 -15.81 -6.52
N LEU A 208 1.08 -15.74 -7.07
CA LEU A 208 2.24 -15.05 -6.52
C LEU A 208 2.54 -13.85 -7.41
N ALA A 209 2.53 -12.65 -6.85
CA ALA A 209 2.92 -11.42 -7.53
C ALA A 209 4.14 -10.83 -6.83
N ARG A 210 5.32 -11.06 -7.43
CA ARG A 210 6.62 -10.74 -6.88
C ARG A 210 7.21 -9.50 -7.54
N ALA A 211 7.83 -8.63 -6.75
CA ALA A 211 8.65 -7.50 -7.18
C ALA A 211 7.97 -6.61 -8.24
N LEU A 212 6.66 -6.38 -8.09
CA LEU A 212 5.85 -5.63 -9.05
C LEU A 212 6.47 -4.27 -9.38
N THR A 213 6.42 -3.90 -10.65
CA THR A 213 6.97 -2.67 -11.24
C THR A 213 8.50 -2.60 -11.32
N THR A 214 9.22 -3.65 -10.98
CA THR A 214 10.69 -3.72 -11.09
C THR A 214 11.13 -4.65 -12.22
N ASN A 215 12.44 -4.68 -12.49
CA ASN A 215 13.00 -5.62 -13.47
C ASN A 215 12.89 -7.10 -13.04
N ASP A 216 12.66 -7.35 -11.76
CA ASP A 216 12.46 -8.69 -11.20
C ASP A 216 10.98 -9.07 -11.09
N GLU A 217 10.10 -8.27 -11.71
CA GLU A 217 8.67 -8.53 -11.72
C GLU A 217 8.34 -9.93 -12.25
N TRP A 218 7.54 -10.64 -11.49
CA TRP A 218 7.05 -11.95 -11.90
C TRP A 218 5.70 -12.25 -11.26
N VAL A 219 4.73 -12.63 -12.09
CA VAL A 219 3.38 -13.00 -11.65
C VAL A 219 3.00 -14.36 -12.23
N ARG A 220 2.51 -15.26 -11.38
CA ARG A 220 2.05 -16.57 -11.83
C ARG A 220 0.90 -17.07 -10.96
N THR A 221 -0.14 -17.56 -11.62
CA THR A 221 -1.31 -18.19 -10.99
C THR A 221 -1.41 -19.65 -11.42
N LEU A 222 -1.44 -20.55 -10.43
CA LEU A 222 -1.65 -21.99 -10.61
C LEU A 222 -2.61 -22.47 -9.53
N THR A 223 -3.19 -23.67 -9.71
CA THR A 223 -3.81 -24.35 -8.57
C THR A 223 -2.75 -24.81 -7.56
N VAL A 224 -3.14 -24.97 -6.30
CA VAL A 224 -2.23 -25.50 -5.26
C VAL A 224 -1.68 -26.87 -5.67
N ALA A 225 -2.50 -27.74 -6.29
CA ALA A 225 -2.04 -29.03 -6.81
C ALA A 225 -0.92 -28.87 -7.86
N GLN A 226 -1.08 -27.89 -8.77
CA GLN A 226 -0.05 -27.60 -9.78
C GLN A 226 1.20 -27.00 -9.16
N TRP A 227 1.07 -26.11 -8.16
CA TRP A 227 2.24 -25.57 -7.43
C TRP A 227 3.08 -26.66 -6.78
N LYS A 228 2.45 -27.70 -6.21
CA LYS A 228 3.17 -28.84 -5.60
C LYS A 228 4.02 -29.64 -6.59
N SER A 229 3.71 -29.58 -7.89
CA SER A 229 4.48 -30.27 -8.94
C SER A 229 5.51 -29.37 -9.62
N GLN A 230 5.61 -28.08 -9.22
CA GLN A 230 6.60 -27.14 -9.75
C GLN A 230 7.81 -27.02 -8.84
N PRO A 231 8.98 -26.59 -9.37
CA PRO A 231 10.07 -26.10 -8.55
C PRO A 231 9.62 -24.98 -7.64
N ILE A 232 10.11 -24.96 -6.42
CA ILE A 232 9.81 -23.90 -5.46
C ILE A 232 10.32 -22.56 -6.01
N PRO A 233 9.43 -21.52 -6.15
CA PRO A 233 9.86 -20.23 -6.66
C PRO A 233 10.77 -19.52 -5.65
N GLN A 234 11.75 -18.77 -6.15
CA GLN A 234 12.60 -17.94 -5.31
C GLN A 234 11.83 -16.67 -4.90
N LEU A 235 11.43 -16.59 -3.64
CA LEU A 235 10.66 -15.48 -3.08
C LEU A 235 11.44 -14.68 -2.03
N ASP A 236 12.52 -15.23 -1.51
CA ASP A 236 13.36 -14.56 -0.53
C ASP A 236 13.93 -13.26 -1.10
N LYS A 237 13.94 -12.21 -0.27
CA LYS A 237 14.41 -10.86 -0.60
C LYS A 237 13.51 -10.04 -1.54
N PHE A 238 12.44 -10.61 -2.08
CA PHE A 238 11.53 -9.88 -2.97
C PHE A 238 10.21 -9.57 -2.27
N PRO A 239 9.71 -8.32 -2.34
CA PRO A 239 8.35 -8.01 -1.93
C PRO A 239 7.38 -8.90 -2.73
N THR A 240 6.48 -9.59 -2.05
CA THR A 240 5.56 -10.53 -2.69
C THR A 240 4.15 -10.36 -2.12
N LEU A 241 3.18 -10.25 -3.01
CA LEU A 241 1.76 -10.34 -2.69
C LEU A 241 1.29 -11.77 -3.02
N PHE A 242 0.59 -12.37 -2.07
CA PHE A 242 -0.07 -13.67 -2.24
C PHE A 242 -1.56 -13.44 -2.42
N LEU A 243 -2.13 -14.03 -3.47
CA LEU A 243 -3.57 -13.97 -3.72
C LEU A 243 -4.10 -15.38 -3.96
N PHE A 244 -5.23 -15.69 -3.36
CA PHE A 244 -5.84 -16.99 -3.65
C PHE A 244 -7.37 -16.91 -3.70
N GLN A 245 -7.94 -17.85 -4.46
CA GLN A 245 -9.38 -18.00 -4.59
C GLN A 245 -9.72 -19.49 -4.60
N ALA A 246 -10.55 -19.90 -3.65
CA ALA A 246 -11.06 -21.25 -3.60
C ALA A 246 -11.93 -21.54 -4.84
N ALA A 247 -11.87 -22.78 -5.33
CA ALA A 247 -12.83 -23.23 -6.32
C ALA A 247 -14.25 -23.21 -5.73
N ALA A 248 -15.22 -22.88 -6.59
CA ALA A 248 -16.64 -22.92 -6.24
C ALA A 248 -17.11 -24.35 -5.95
#